data_e52665703a02a6e7c4a6cd59f74afebd
#
_entry.id   e52665703a02a6e7c4a6cd59f74afebd
#
_cell.length_a   1.000
_cell.length_b   1.000
_cell.length_c   1.000
_cell.angle_alpha   90.00
_cell.angle_beta   90.00
_cell.angle_gamma   90.00
#
_symmetry.space_group_name_H-M   'P 1'
#
loop_
_entity.id
_entity.type
_entity.pdbx_description
1 polymer ?
#
loop_
_entity_poly.entity_id
_entity_poly.type
_entity_poly.pdbx_seq_one_letter_code
_entity_poly.pdbx_strand_id
1 'polypeptide(L)'
;MVIKRLVLIVLLALAPIAALASSAKEHPVSPEQGLQMLVEGNLRFALGQTAHPNISFSRRLLTTTEGQAPFATVIGCSDSRVPVEILFDQGVGDLFVIKVAGNVADTDEIGSAEYGVDHLGTPVLMVLGHTYCGAVTAVTTGAEVHGSIPQLVDNIVPAVEKAKHNHPNAETPELVTAATVENVWLGIETLLTKSHAIAERAKAGKVVLVGGIYNILSGKVEVLGQHPRQAEFIGDAAASGHAAPAAAHAEQHAEPATAEKAAPAKDAHAEPAKAEKAAPAKDAHAEPAKAEKAAPAKDAHAAAQEPSSGGFGFFSFIIFVLLLIGAVIVLDKKVLNPDKN
;
A
#
# COMPACT_ATOMS: atom_id res chain seq x y z
N MET A 1 -5.81 57.79 -19.23
CA MET A 1 -6.96 56.94 -18.83
C MET A 1 -6.78 55.47 -19.26
N VAL A 2 -6.23 55.20 -20.43
CA VAL A 2 -6.07 53.85 -21.00
C VAL A 2 -5.10 52.98 -20.21
N ILE A 3 -3.95 53.49 -19.72
CA ILE A 3 -2.93 52.77 -18.97
C ILE A 3 -3.48 52.27 -17.62
N LYS A 4 -4.31 53.07 -16.92
CA LYS A 4 -4.95 52.65 -15.64
C LYS A 4 -5.95 51.51 -15.82
N ARG A 5 -6.64 51.44 -16.96
CA ARG A 5 -7.56 50.34 -17.29
C ARG A 5 -6.83 49.08 -17.70
N LEU A 6 -5.67 49.19 -18.35
CA LEU A 6 -4.85 48.06 -18.74
C LEU A 6 -4.21 47.38 -17.51
N VAL A 7 -3.71 48.17 -16.55
CA VAL A 7 -3.15 47.64 -15.28
C VAL A 7 -4.23 46.94 -14.45
N LEU A 8 -5.46 47.46 -14.45
CA LEU A 8 -6.56 46.82 -13.71
C LEU A 8 -6.98 45.48 -14.34
N ILE A 9 -6.96 45.36 -15.69
CA ILE A 9 -7.29 44.13 -16.40
C ILE A 9 -6.19 43.07 -16.17
N VAL A 10 -4.93 43.44 -16.14
CA VAL A 10 -3.80 42.52 -15.84
C VAL A 10 -3.83 42.06 -14.40
N LEU A 11 -4.19 42.92 -13.43
CA LEU A 11 -4.35 42.56 -12.02
C LEU A 11 -5.57 41.66 -11.79
N LEU A 12 -6.66 41.82 -12.53
CA LEU A 12 -7.83 40.92 -12.45
C LEU A 12 -7.59 39.55 -13.10
N ALA A 13 -6.70 39.48 -14.11
CA ALA A 13 -6.33 38.21 -14.75
C ALA A 13 -5.34 37.37 -13.92
N LEU A 14 -4.62 37.97 -12.97
CA LEU A 14 -3.69 37.28 -12.06
C LEU A 14 -4.33 36.79 -10.76
N ALA A 15 -5.53 37.23 -10.45
CA ALA A 15 -6.23 36.87 -9.20
C ALA A 15 -6.75 35.40 -9.11
N PRO A 16 -7.07 34.67 -10.20
CA PRO A 16 -7.57 33.31 -10.06
C PRO A 16 -6.50 32.22 -9.99
N ILE A 17 -5.20 32.55 -10.20
CA ILE A 17 -4.15 31.50 -10.22
C ILE A 17 -3.77 31.02 -8.81
N ALA A 18 -4.01 31.82 -7.78
CA ALA A 18 -3.70 31.42 -6.39
C ALA A 18 -4.77 30.50 -5.75
N ALA A 19 -5.94 30.34 -6.36
CA ALA A 19 -7.03 29.52 -5.82
C ALA A 19 -7.09 28.10 -6.38
N LEU A 20 -6.14 27.71 -7.26
CA LEU A 20 -6.02 26.34 -7.80
C LEU A 20 -5.02 25.47 -7.00
N ALA A 21 -4.53 25.97 -5.87
CA ALA A 21 -3.72 25.17 -4.97
C ALA A 21 -4.64 24.22 -4.17
N SER A 22 -4.51 22.94 -4.49
CA SER A 22 -4.94 21.81 -3.68
C SER A 22 -6.46 21.58 -3.53
N SER A 23 -7.14 21.31 -4.61
CA SER A 23 -8.19 20.28 -4.51
C SER A 23 -7.49 18.94 -4.75
N ALA A 24 -7.25 18.16 -3.70
CA ALA A 24 -6.85 16.77 -3.84
C ALA A 24 -7.78 16.12 -4.88
N LYS A 25 -7.19 15.61 -5.95
CA LYS A 25 -7.94 15.07 -7.08
C LYS A 25 -8.89 13.99 -6.54
N GLU A 26 -10.18 14.19 -6.70
CA GLU A 26 -11.16 13.22 -6.23
C GLU A 26 -10.97 11.91 -7.01
N HIS A 27 -10.78 10.80 -6.29
CA HIS A 27 -10.57 9.50 -6.94
C HIS A 27 -11.87 9.06 -7.63
N PRO A 28 -11.82 8.52 -8.87
CA PRO A 28 -13.02 8.11 -9.60
C PRO A 28 -13.77 6.94 -8.96
N VAL A 29 -13.12 6.18 -8.07
CA VAL A 29 -13.70 5.05 -7.32
C VAL A 29 -14.12 5.54 -5.94
N SER A 30 -15.36 5.23 -5.50
CA SER A 30 -15.80 5.55 -4.14
C SER A 30 -15.16 4.62 -3.09
N PRO A 31 -15.18 4.98 -1.79
CA PRO A 31 -14.70 4.11 -0.72
C PRO A 31 -15.35 2.72 -0.73
N GLU A 32 -16.65 2.65 -0.95
CA GLU A 32 -17.40 1.40 -0.99
C GLU A 32 -17.01 0.54 -2.19
N GLN A 33 -16.87 1.18 -3.36
CA GLN A 33 -16.43 0.49 -4.58
C GLN A 33 -15.00 -0.04 -4.43
N GLY A 34 -14.09 0.75 -3.85
CA GLY A 34 -12.71 0.32 -3.61
C GLY A 34 -12.64 -0.88 -2.66
N LEU A 35 -13.41 -0.86 -1.56
CA LEU A 35 -13.50 -1.97 -0.64
C LEU A 35 -14.09 -3.23 -1.32
N GLN A 36 -15.14 -3.05 -2.12
CA GLN A 36 -15.75 -4.14 -2.88
C GLN A 36 -14.75 -4.77 -3.87
N MET A 37 -13.93 -3.97 -4.55
CA MET A 37 -12.88 -4.46 -5.47
C MET A 37 -11.84 -5.32 -4.73
N LEU A 38 -11.45 -4.95 -3.50
CA LEU A 38 -10.57 -5.77 -2.67
C LEU A 38 -11.23 -7.12 -2.30
N VAL A 39 -12.48 -7.09 -1.86
CA VAL A 39 -13.23 -8.29 -1.47
C VAL A 39 -13.39 -9.25 -2.65
N GLU A 40 -13.80 -8.75 -3.80
CA GLU A 40 -13.97 -9.56 -5.02
C GLU A 40 -12.64 -10.13 -5.53
N GLY A 41 -11.58 -9.32 -5.49
CA GLY A 41 -10.24 -9.76 -5.86
C GLY A 41 -9.73 -10.88 -4.96
N ASN A 42 -9.90 -10.74 -3.65
CA ASN A 42 -9.53 -11.80 -2.72
C ASN A 42 -10.39 -13.07 -2.88
N LEU A 43 -11.67 -12.94 -3.18
CA LEU A 43 -12.50 -14.09 -3.47
C LEU A 43 -11.99 -14.86 -4.69
N ARG A 44 -11.61 -14.17 -5.77
CA ARG A 44 -11.01 -14.82 -6.95
C ARG A 44 -9.70 -15.52 -6.59
N PHE A 45 -8.83 -14.87 -5.80
CA PHE A 45 -7.57 -15.48 -5.34
C PHE A 45 -7.83 -16.75 -4.51
N ALA A 46 -8.70 -16.67 -3.51
CA ALA A 46 -9.01 -17.79 -2.61
C ALA A 46 -9.65 -18.99 -3.35
N LEU A 47 -10.36 -18.74 -4.45
CA LEU A 47 -10.96 -19.78 -5.30
C LEU A 47 -10.03 -20.29 -6.41
N GLY A 48 -8.81 -19.75 -6.54
CA GLY A 48 -7.90 -20.09 -7.64
C GLY A 48 -8.39 -19.61 -9.02
N GLN A 49 -9.19 -18.54 -9.08
CA GLN A 49 -9.81 -17.97 -10.28
C GLN A 49 -9.29 -16.57 -10.58
N THR A 50 -8.01 -16.33 -10.33
CA THR A 50 -7.37 -15.02 -10.52
C THR A 50 -7.43 -14.56 -11.98
N ALA A 51 -7.76 -13.29 -12.18
CA ALA A 51 -7.83 -12.64 -13.48
C ALA A 51 -6.50 -11.99 -13.91
N HIS A 52 -5.60 -11.75 -12.95
CA HIS A 52 -4.31 -11.04 -13.14
C HIS A 52 -4.45 -9.74 -13.94
N PRO A 53 -5.30 -8.80 -13.52
CA PRO A 53 -5.52 -7.55 -14.24
C PRO A 53 -4.26 -6.67 -14.23
N ASN A 54 -4.18 -5.75 -15.17
CA ASN A 54 -3.20 -4.64 -15.15
C ASN A 54 -1.73 -5.05 -15.03
N ILE A 55 -1.31 -6.21 -15.61
CA ILE A 55 0.09 -6.69 -15.62
C ILE A 55 0.80 -6.48 -16.95
N SER A 56 0.12 -5.92 -17.95
CA SER A 56 0.61 -5.77 -19.32
C SER A 56 1.71 -4.70 -19.46
N PHE A 57 2.45 -4.75 -20.57
CA PHE A 57 3.39 -3.66 -20.92
C PHE A 57 2.66 -2.33 -21.09
N SER A 58 1.50 -2.31 -21.73
CA SER A 58 0.70 -1.09 -21.93
C SER A 58 0.28 -0.45 -20.60
N ARG A 59 -0.06 -1.27 -19.60
CA ARG A 59 -0.35 -0.74 -18.25
C ARG A 59 0.87 -0.08 -17.61
N ARG A 60 2.05 -0.71 -17.70
CA ARG A 60 3.30 -0.12 -17.20
C ARG A 60 3.62 1.20 -17.91
N LEU A 61 3.47 1.24 -19.23
CA LEU A 61 3.67 2.46 -20.00
C LEU A 61 2.71 3.57 -19.54
N LEU A 62 1.41 3.27 -19.43
CA LEU A 62 0.40 4.20 -18.98
C LEU A 62 0.70 4.79 -17.59
N THR A 63 1.03 3.93 -16.62
CA THR A 63 1.35 4.39 -15.25
C THR A 63 2.68 5.15 -15.17
N THR A 64 3.59 4.96 -16.13
CA THR A 64 4.82 5.74 -16.25
C THR A 64 4.57 7.13 -16.83
N THR A 65 3.72 7.24 -17.86
CA THR A 65 3.49 8.50 -18.58
C THR A 65 2.44 9.40 -17.91
N GLU A 66 1.44 8.81 -17.27
CA GLU A 66 0.31 9.54 -16.68
C GLU A 66 0.29 9.48 -15.14
N GLY A 67 1.21 8.73 -14.54
CA GLY A 67 1.30 8.56 -13.08
C GLY A 67 0.39 7.44 -12.57
N GLN A 68 0.38 7.28 -11.25
CA GLN A 68 -0.40 6.25 -10.54
C GLN A 68 -1.68 6.83 -9.95
N ALA A 69 -2.74 6.01 -9.94
CA ALA A 69 -4.01 6.31 -9.29
C ALA A 69 -4.54 5.04 -8.60
N PRO A 70 -3.89 4.59 -7.52
CA PRO A 70 -4.31 3.40 -6.79
C PRO A 70 -5.66 3.63 -6.10
N PHE A 71 -6.53 2.62 -6.11
CA PHE A 71 -7.83 2.73 -5.46
C PHE A 71 -7.82 2.32 -3.98
N ALA A 72 -6.71 1.77 -3.49
CA ALA A 72 -6.56 1.46 -2.08
C ALA A 72 -5.10 1.58 -1.63
N THR A 73 -4.91 2.02 -0.39
CA THR A 73 -3.66 1.91 0.37
C THR A 73 -3.78 0.73 1.32
N VAL A 74 -2.77 -0.14 1.35
CA VAL A 74 -2.77 -1.31 2.23
C VAL A 74 -1.47 -1.35 3.04
N ILE A 75 -1.58 -1.33 4.37
CA ILE A 75 -0.46 -1.61 5.28
C ILE A 75 -0.52 -3.08 5.64
N GLY A 76 0.48 -3.86 5.21
CA GLY A 76 0.55 -5.29 5.45
C GLY A 76 1.89 -5.75 6.01
N CYS A 77 1.94 -7.01 6.45
CA CYS A 77 3.19 -7.58 6.94
C CYS A 77 4.20 -7.81 5.80
N SER A 78 5.50 -7.64 6.13
CA SER A 78 6.62 -8.01 5.23
C SER A 78 6.75 -9.51 5.01
N ASP A 79 5.98 -10.35 5.70
CA ASP A 79 5.98 -11.80 5.52
C ASP A 79 5.85 -12.14 4.03
N SER A 80 6.74 -13.03 3.55
CA SER A 80 6.81 -13.40 2.12
C SER A 80 5.56 -14.15 1.63
N ARG A 81 4.76 -14.68 2.55
CA ARG A 81 3.50 -15.39 2.27
C ARG A 81 2.31 -14.43 2.14
N VAL A 82 2.54 -13.11 2.31
CA VAL A 82 1.53 -12.04 2.22
C VAL A 82 1.82 -11.14 1.02
N PRO A 83 1.70 -11.63 -0.22
CA PRO A 83 1.89 -10.82 -1.43
C PRO A 83 0.60 -10.03 -1.72
N VAL A 84 0.50 -8.80 -1.20
CA VAL A 84 -0.75 -8.01 -1.13
C VAL A 84 -1.44 -7.88 -2.48
N GLU A 85 -0.71 -7.53 -3.54
CA GLU A 85 -1.28 -7.37 -4.88
C GLU A 85 -1.85 -8.71 -5.41
N ILE A 86 -1.17 -9.82 -5.14
CA ILE A 86 -1.59 -11.15 -5.60
C ILE A 86 -2.83 -11.60 -4.84
N LEU A 87 -2.84 -11.45 -3.50
CA LEU A 87 -3.97 -11.92 -2.68
C LEU A 87 -5.27 -11.11 -2.90
N PHE A 88 -5.15 -9.89 -3.44
CA PHE A 88 -6.30 -9.10 -3.87
C PHE A 88 -6.54 -9.16 -5.38
N ASP A 89 -5.79 -9.99 -6.12
CA ASP A 89 -5.87 -10.13 -7.58
C ASP A 89 -5.88 -8.77 -8.29
N GLN A 90 -4.87 -7.94 -7.98
CA GLN A 90 -4.66 -6.59 -8.51
C GLN A 90 -3.31 -6.50 -9.22
N GLY A 91 -3.13 -5.49 -10.04
CA GLY A 91 -1.94 -5.30 -10.87
C GLY A 91 -1.22 -3.98 -10.64
N VAL A 92 -0.39 -3.61 -11.60
CA VAL A 92 0.49 -2.44 -11.52
C VAL A 92 -0.32 -1.15 -11.38
N GLY A 93 -0.11 -0.43 -10.28
CA GLY A 93 -0.70 0.86 -10.01
C GLY A 93 -2.15 0.81 -9.49
N ASP A 94 -2.67 -0.38 -9.13
CA ASP A 94 -4.00 -0.54 -8.57
C ASP A 94 -4.01 -0.35 -7.04
N LEU A 95 -2.95 -0.79 -6.37
CA LEU A 95 -2.76 -0.66 -4.92
C LEU A 95 -1.51 0.15 -4.59
N PHE A 96 -1.57 0.91 -3.51
CA PHE A 96 -0.42 1.52 -2.84
C PHE A 96 -0.09 0.68 -1.61
N VAL A 97 0.99 -0.11 -1.68
CA VAL A 97 1.29 -1.13 -0.68
C VAL A 97 2.46 -0.71 0.20
N ILE A 98 2.23 -0.74 1.52
CA ILE A 98 3.21 -0.47 2.57
C ILE A 98 3.43 -1.79 3.31
N LYS A 99 4.70 -2.29 3.33
CA LYS A 99 5.03 -3.55 3.98
C LYS A 99 6.07 -3.36 5.08
N VAL A 100 5.71 -3.80 6.28
CA VAL A 100 6.58 -3.78 7.45
C VAL A 100 6.31 -5.02 8.29
N ALA A 101 7.32 -5.57 9.01
CA ALA A 101 7.11 -6.75 9.83
C ALA A 101 6.05 -6.47 10.92
N GLY A 102 5.04 -7.35 11.02
CA GLY A 102 3.93 -7.19 11.97
C GLY A 102 2.92 -6.09 11.60
N ASN A 103 2.89 -5.59 10.38
CA ASN A 103 1.94 -4.56 9.89
C ASN A 103 1.75 -3.37 10.85
N VAL A 104 2.83 -2.95 11.53
CA VAL A 104 2.81 -1.82 12.47
C VAL A 104 2.60 -0.49 11.74
N ALA A 105 2.17 0.55 12.47
CA ALA A 105 2.08 1.91 11.97
C ALA A 105 2.98 2.82 12.82
N ASP A 106 4.18 3.06 12.36
CA ASP A 106 5.11 4.03 12.94
C ASP A 106 5.35 5.19 11.95
N THR A 107 6.30 6.04 12.22
CA THR A 107 6.53 7.28 11.48
C THR A 107 6.60 7.07 9.96
N ASP A 108 7.34 6.06 9.51
CA ASP A 108 7.55 5.81 8.08
C ASP A 108 6.29 5.25 7.39
N GLU A 109 5.56 4.35 8.08
CA GLU A 109 4.30 3.80 7.57
C GLU A 109 3.18 4.84 7.57
N ILE A 110 3.11 5.69 8.62
CA ILE A 110 2.15 6.80 8.70
C ILE A 110 2.41 7.78 7.56
N GLY A 111 3.66 8.24 7.36
CA GLY A 111 4.01 9.14 6.28
C GLY A 111 3.72 8.55 4.89
N SER A 112 3.98 7.26 4.71
CA SER A 112 3.62 6.55 3.47
C SER A 112 2.11 6.45 3.28
N ALA A 113 1.34 6.21 4.36
CA ALA A 113 -0.12 6.16 4.32
C ALA A 113 -0.73 7.53 4.00
N GLU A 114 -0.16 8.62 4.55
CA GLU A 114 -0.52 10.00 4.20
C GLU A 114 -0.31 10.26 2.71
N TYR A 115 0.83 9.81 2.16
CA TYR A 115 1.07 9.94 0.73
C TYR A 115 0.00 9.22 -0.10
N GLY A 116 -0.37 7.99 0.26
CA GLY A 116 -1.43 7.24 -0.40
C GLY A 116 -2.80 7.90 -0.28
N VAL A 117 -3.19 8.27 0.95
CA VAL A 117 -4.54 8.76 1.26
C VAL A 117 -4.72 10.22 0.88
N ASP A 118 -3.78 11.09 1.25
CA ASP A 118 -3.95 12.54 1.05
C ASP A 118 -3.39 13.01 -0.29
N HIS A 119 -2.21 12.53 -0.70
CA HIS A 119 -1.57 12.96 -1.94
C HIS A 119 -2.10 12.21 -3.18
N LEU A 120 -2.23 10.89 -3.13
CA LEU A 120 -2.79 10.09 -4.24
C LEU A 120 -4.31 9.99 -4.20
N GLY A 121 -4.94 10.30 -3.06
CA GLY A 121 -6.38 10.32 -2.89
C GLY A 121 -7.01 8.92 -2.82
N THR A 122 -6.30 7.90 -2.34
CA THR A 122 -6.87 6.55 -2.24
C THR A 122 -8.10 6.54 -1.34
N PRO A 123 -9.26 6.03 -1.85
CA PRO A 123 -10.51 6.02 -1.08
C PRO A 123 -10.59 4.92 -0.02
N VAL A 124 -9.67 3.96 -0.02
CA VAL A 124 -9.59 2.89 0.99
C VAL A 124 -8.21 2.87 1.62
N LEU A 125 -8.15 2.77 2.96
CA LEU A 125 -6.95 2.47 3.72
C LEU A 125 -7.22 1.22 4.54
N MET A 126 -6.52 0.12 4.24
CA MET A 126 -6.65 -1.15 4.95
C MET A 126 -5.40 -1.45 5.77
N VAL A 127 -5.57 -1.78 7.05
CA VAL A 127 -4.54 -2.42 7.88
C VAL A 127 -4.78 -3.92 7.84
N LEU A 128 -3.85 -4.65 7.24
CA LEU A 128 -3.97 -6.08 6.96
C LEU A 128 -3.03 -6.90 7.83
N GLY A 129 -3.58 -7.53 8.87
CA GLY A 129 -2.92 -8.59 9.63
C GLY A 129 -3.00 -9.94 8.93
N HIS A 130 -2.33 -10.94 9.47
CA HIS A 130 -2.41 -12.30 8.92
C HIS A 130 -2.18 -13.37 9.98
N THR A 131 -2.74 -14.56 9.77
CA THR A 131 -2.49 -15.71 10.65
C THR A 131 -1.01 -16.13 10.59
N TYR A 132 -0.50 -16.69 11.69
CA TYR A 132 0.90 -17.13 11.83
C TYR A 132 1.92 -16.00 11.63
N CYS A 133 1.61 -14.77 12.07
CA CYS A 133 2.54 -13.65 12.02
C CYS A 133 3.69 -13.86 13.00
N GLY A 134 4.91 -13.96 12.46
CA GLY A 134 6.13 -14.19 13.29
C GLY A 134 6.39 -13.06 14.28
N ALA A 135 6.17 -11.80 13.89
CA ALA A 135 6.38 -10.64 14.76
C ALA A 135 5.38 -10.62 15.93
N VAL A 136 4.08 -10.82 15.67
CA VAL A 136 3.06 -10.91 16.73
C VAL A 136 3.31 -12.11 17.63
N THR A 137 3.68 -13.26 17.06
CA THR A 137 4.03 -14.47 17.84
C THR A 137 5.23 -14.21 18.77
N ALA A 138 6.29 -13.58 18.27
CA ALA A 138 7.48 -13.28 19.06
C ALA A 138 7.15 -12.43 20.30
N VAL A 139 6.36 -11.35 20.13
CA VAL A 139 5.93 -10.50 21.25
C VAL A 139 5.01 -11.27 22.21
N THR A 140 4.06 -12.05 21.70
CA THR A 140 3.09 -12.78 22.50
C THR A 140 3.78 -13.83 23.38
N THR A 141 4.81 -14.50 22.86
CA THR A 141 5.56 -15.55 23.56
C THR A 141 6.75 -15.03 24.36
N GLY A 142 7.09 -13.74 24.24
CA GLY A 142 8.28 -13.15 24.86
C GLY A 142 9.58 -13.70 24.27
N ALA A 143 9.60 -14.03 22.96
CA ALA A 143 10.78 -14.53 22.28
C ALA A 143 11.89 -13.46 22.25
N GLU A 144 13.14 -13.89 22.48
CA GLU A 144 14.30 -13.01 22.41
C GLU A 144 14.54 -12.58 20.96
N VAL A 145 14.67 -11.29 20.73
CA VAL A 145 14.92 -10.69 19.42
C VAL A 145 16.11 -9.73 19.49
N HIS A 146 16.84 -9.55 18.37
CA HIS A 146 18.11 -8.84 18.34
C HIS A 146 18.17 -7.75 17.27
N GLY A 147 19.22 -6.92 17.31
CA GLY A 147 19.48 -5.87 16.35
C GLY A 147 18.43 -4.76 16.43
N SER A 148 17.80 -4.41 15.31
CA SER A 148 16.74 -3.39 15.22
C SER A 148 15.33 -3.97 15.44
N ILE A 149 15.20 -5.30 15.58
CA ILE A 149 13.89 -5.95 15.74
C ILE A 149 13.17 -5.52 17.02
N PRO A 150 13.83 -5.36 18.18
CA PRO A 150 13.17 -4.88 19.40
C PRO A 150 12.37 -3.59 19.19
N GLN A 151 12.96 -2.56 18.59
CA GLN A 151 12.29 -1.28 18.35
C GLN A 151 11.05 -1.41 17.45
N LEU A 152 11.13 -2.30 16.46
CA LEU A 152 10.00 -2.57 15.57
C LEU A 152 8.87 -3.26 16.33
N VAL A 153 9.17 -4.32 17.08
CA VAL A 153 8.14 -5.13 17.77
C VAL A 153 7.57 -4.44 18.99
N ASP A 154 8.24 -3.43 19.56
CA ASP A 154 7.72 -2.60 20.65
C ASP A 154 6.38 -1.95 20.26
N ASN A 155 6.18 -1.64 18.97
CA ASN A 155 4.90 -1.14 18.46
C ASN A 155 3.75 -2.18 18.56
N ILE A 156 4.05 -3.46 18.72
CA ILE A 156 3.05 -4.55 18.84
C ILE A 156 2.68 -4.80 20.32
N VAL A 157 3.57 -4.45 21.26
CA VAL A 157 3.38 -4.72 22.69
C VAL A 157 2.01 -4.28 23.22
N PRO A 158 1.51 -3.06 22.93
CA PRO A 158 0.20 -2.64 23.45
C PRO A 158 -0.96 -3.54 23.00
N ALA A 159 -0.90 -4.05 21.77
CA ALA A 159 -1.91 -4.96 21.22
C ALA A 159 -1.88 -6.32 21.94
N VAL A 160 -0.68 -6.84 22.20
CA VAL A 160 -0.50 -8.11 22.94
C VAL A 160 -0.97 -7.97 24.38
N GLU A 161 -0.65 -6.86 25.07
CA GLU A 161 -1.12 -6.63 26.44
C GLU A 161 -2.64 -6.51 26.51
N LYS A 162 -3.25 -5.83 25.52
CA LYS A 162 -4.72 -5.75 25.41
C LYS A 162 -5.34 -7.13 25.18
N ALA A 163 -4.75 -7.95 24.31
CA ALA A 163 -5.20 -9.31 24.08
C ALA A 163 -5.11 -10.18 25.34
N LYS A 164 -4.01 -10.11 26.09
CA LYS A 164 -3.84 -10.81 27.37
C LYS A 164 -4.87 -10.38 28.41
N HIS A 165 -5.16 -9.07 28.48
CA HIS A 165 -6.18 -8.55 29.39
C HIS A 165 -7.57 -9.07 29.07
N ASN A 166 -7.92 -9.09 27.77
CA ASN A 166 -9.23 -9.51 27.32
C ASN A 166 -9.43 -11.05 27.34
N HIS A 167 -8.33 -11.80 27.25
CA HIS A 167 -8.31 -13.26 27.18
C HIS A 167 -7.33 -13.87 28.19
N PRO A 168 -7.55 -13.68 29.51
CA PRO A 168 -6.57 -14.06 30.56
C PRO A 168 -6.30 -15.56 30.67
N ASN A 169 -7.20 -16.39 30.14
CA ASN A 169 -7.08 -17.86 30.17
C ASN A 169 -6.82 -18.47 28.79
N ALA A 170 -6.55 -17.65 27.76
CA ALA A 170 -6.30 -18.16 26.43
C ALA A 170 -4.98 -18.93 26.34
N GLU A 171 -4.98 -20.03 25.65
CA GLU A 171 -3.77 -20.74 25.25
C GLU A 171 -2.96 -19.90 24.25
N THR A 172 -1.65 -20.16 24.15
CA THR A 172 -0.76 -19.36 23.29
C THR A 172 -1.28 -19.17 21.85
N PRO A 173 -1.78 -20.20 21.13
CA PRO A 173 -2.28 -20.01 19.77
C PRO A 173 -3.51 -19.09 19.68
N GLU A 174 -4.41 -19.21 20.67
CA GLU A 174 -5.61 -18.35 20.76
C GLU A 174 -5.20 -16.91 21.08
N LEU A 175 -4.24 -16.74 22.00
CA LEU A 175 -3.73 -15.43 22.35
C LEU A 175 -3.03 -14.74 21.17
N VAL A 176 -2.21 -15.46 20.37
CA VAL A 176 -1.62 -14.93 19.15
C VAL A 176 -2.68 -14.50 18.16
N THR A 177 -3.76 -15.25 18.02
CA THR A 177 -4.87 -14.88 17.14
C THR A 177 -5.55 -13.60 17.62
N ALA A 178 -5.88 -13.50 18.91
CA ALA A 178 -6.46 -12.30 19.50
C ALA A 178 -5.51 -11.09 19.37
N ALA A 179 -4.22 -11.27 19.68
CA ALA A 179 -3.22 -10.23 19.54
C ALA A 179 -3.05 -9.75 18.09
N THR A 180 -3.21 -10.63 17.09
CA THR A 180 -3.18 -10.25 15.68
C THR A 180 -4.33 -9.30 15.32
N VAL A 181 -5.53 -9.56 15.82
CA VAL A 181 -6.71 -8.67 15.63
C VAL A 181 -6.51 -7.34 16.35
N GLU A 182 -6.06 -7.37 17.61
CA GLU A 182 -5.78 -6.14 18.37
C GLU A 182 -4.67 -5.30 17.73
N ASN A 183 -3.68 -5.93 17.10
CA ASN A 183 -2.62 -5.21 16.39
C ASN A 183 -3.13 -4.51 15.11
N VAL A 184 -4.09 -5.09 14.41
CA VAL A 184 -4.79 -4.42 13.30
C VAL A 184 -5.55 -3.18 13.81
N TRP A 185 -6.28 -3.32 14.91
CA TRP A 185 -7.01 -2.21 15.53
C TRP A 185 -6.07 -1.12 16.03
N LEU A 186 -4.98 -1.48 16.68
CA LEU A 186 -3.94 -0.55 17.12
C LEU A 186 -3.35 0.24 15.93
N GLY A 187 -3.12 -0.40 14.80
CA GLY A 187 -2.66 0.27 13.58
C GLY A 187 -3.64 1.33 13.09
N ILE A 188 -4.95 1.03 13.06
CA ILE A 188 -5.99 2.00 12.67
C ILE A 188 -6.07 3.14 13.68
N GLU A 189 -6.07 2.84 14.98
CA GLU A 189 -6.08 3.85 16.05
C GLU A 189 -4.87 4.79 15.92
N THR A 190 -3.68 4.23 15.70
CA THR A 190 -2.44 4.99 15.51
C THR A 190 -2.52 5.92 14.31
N LEU A 191 -3.00 5.43 13.16
CA LEU A 191 -3.18 6.24 11.95
C LEU A 191 -4.13 7.42 12.19
N LEU A 192 -5.26 7.18 12.83
CA LEU A 192 -6.27 8.22 13.08
C LEU A 192 -5.85 9.23 14.15
N THR A 193 -5.04 8.80 15.14
CA THR A 193 -4.62 9.68 16.24
C THR A 193 -3.34 10.43 15.95
N LYS A 194 -2.41 9.85 15.17
CA LYS A 194 -1.12 10.49 14.85
C LYS A 194 -1.12 11.24 13.51
N SER A 195 -2.03 10.91 12.58
CA SER A 195 -2.13 11.62 11.29
C SER A 195 -3.38 12.48 11.20
N HIS A 196 -3.19 13.78 11.31
CA HIS A 196 -4.28 14.74 11.10
C HIS A 196 -4.85 14.67 9.68
N ALA A 197 -3.99 14.49 8.67
CA ALA A 197 -4.41 14.39 7.27
C ALA A 197 -5.34 13.19 7.03
N ILE A 198 -4.98 12.01 7.54
CA ILE A 198 -5.81 10.80 7.42
C ILE A 198 -7.13 10.96 8.19
N ALA A 199 -7.08 11.52 9.41
CA ALA A 199 -8.28 11.74 10.23
C ALA A 199 -9.27 12.70 9.54
N GLU A 200 -8.81 13.81 8.98
CA GLU A 200 -9.66 14.77 8.27
C GLU A 200 -10.26 14.18 6.99
N ARG A 201 -9.51 13.36 6.25
CA ARG A 201 -10.03 12.66 5.08
C ARG A 201 -11.09 11.61 5.45
N ALA A 202 -10.87 10.89 6.55
CA ALA A 202 -11.84 9.95 7.10
C ALA A 202 -13.13 10.66 7.56
N LYS A 203 -12.99 11.78 8.29
CA LYS A 203 -14.09 12.63 8.74
C LYS A 203 -14.91 13.20 7.56
N ALA A 204 -14.23 13.57 6.48
CA ALA A 204 -14.88 14.06 5.27
C ALA A 204 -15.51 12.94 4.42
N GLY A 205 -15.43 11.67 4.82
CA GLY A 205 -15.92 10.53 4.04
C GLY A 205 -15.15 10.27 2.74
N LYS A 206 -13.93 10.82 2.61
CA LYS A 206 -13.07 10.67 1.42
C LYS A 206 -12.24 9.41 1.45
N VAL A 207 -12.04 8.82 2.61
CA VAL A 207 -11.37 7.54 2.81
C VAL A 207 -12.11 6.72 3.87
N VAL A 208 -12.26 5.41 3.62
CA VAL A 208 -12.68 4.45 4.63
C VAL A 208 -11.45 3.71 5.17
N LEU A 209 -11.28 3.70 6.50
CA LEU A 209 -10.26 2.89 7.17
C LEU A 209 -10.89 1.59 7.63
N VAL A 210 -10.29 0.47 7.23
CA VAL A 210 -10.79 -0.86 7.58
C VAL A 210 -9.67 -1.79 8.03
N GLY A 211 -9.98 -2.69 8.95
CA GLY A 211 -9.12 -3.81 9.30
C GLY A 211 -9.39 -5.03 8.45
N GLY A 212 -8.39 -5.87 8.28
CA GLY A 212 -8.53 -7.17 7.64
C GLY A 212 -7.56 -8.20 8.22
N ILE A 213 -7.93 -9.47 8.18
CA ILE A 213 -7.08 -10.61 8.56
C ILE A 213 -6.98 -11.58 7.39
N TYR A 214 -5.78 -11.72 6.87
CA TYR A 214 -5.47 -12.70 5.83
C TYR A 214 -5.16 -14.06 6.47
N ASN A 215 -5.95 -15.05 6.16
CA ASN A 215 -5.68 -16.43 6.54
C ASN A 215 -4.78 -17.09 5.49
N ILE A 216 -3.51 -17.30 5.86
CA ILE A 216 -2.48 -17.84 4.95
C ILE A 216 -2.87 -19.21 4.39
N LEU A 217 -3.55 -20.05 5.18
CA LEU A 217 -3.90 -21.41 4.77
C LEU A 217 -5.05 -21.43 3.74
N SER A 218 -6.10 -20.65 3.99
CA SER A 218 -7.28 -20.64 3.11
C SER A 218 -7.20 -19.65 1.97
N GLY A 219 -6.26 -18.70 2.01
CA GLY A 219 -6.16 -17.61 1.04
C GLY A 219 -7.20 -16.49 1.25
N LYS A 220 -8.10 -16.62 2.23
CA LYS A 220 -9.19 -15.66 2.46
C LYS A 220 -8.75 -14.49 3.32
N VAL A 221 -9.26 -13.30 3.00
CA VAL A 221 -9.20 -12.12 3.85
C VAL A 221 -10.58 -11.94 4.51
N GLU A 222 -10.59 -11.95 5.83
CA GLU A 222 -11.73 -11.51 6.62
C GLU A 222 -11.65 -10.00 6.79
N VAL A 223 -12.65 -9.26 6.30
CA VAL A 223 -12.74 -7.82 6.50
C VAL A 223 -13.41 -7.56 7.84
N LEU A 224 -12.66 -6.97 8.78
CA LEU A 224 -13.14 -6.66 10.12
C LEU A 224 -14.04 -5.41 10.15
N GLY A 225 -14.05 -4.62 9.06
CA GLY A 225 -14.72 -3.34 9.01
C GLY A 225 -13.93 -2.21 9.63
N GLN A 226 -14.62 -1.11 9.97
CA GLN A 226 -14.04 0.04 10.64
C GLN A 226 -13.75 -0.26 12.12
N HIS A 227 -12.77 0.45 12.70
CA HIS A 227 -12.47 0.31 14.11
C HIS A 227 -13.72 0.60 14.96
N PRO A 228 -14.09 -0.22 15.97
CA PRO A 228 -15.32 -0.04 16.75
C PRO A 228 -15.46 1.34 17.41
N ARG A 229 -14.33 1.97 17.73
CA ARG A 229 -14.27 3.30 18.34
C ARG A 229 -13.80 4.40 17.37
N GLN A 230 -13.88 4.16 16.06
CA GLN A 230 -13.37 5.09 15.05
C GLN A 230 -13.95 6.51 15.20
N ALA A 231 -15.23 6.62 15.54
CA ALA A 231 -15.91 7.89 15.74
C ALA A 231 -15.27 8.75 16.86
N GLU A 232 -14.71 8.12 17.90
CA GLU A 232 -14.01 8.81 18.98
C GLU A 232 -12.70 9.46 18.49
N PHE A 233 -12.00 8.82 17.55
CA PHE A 233 -10.72 9.31 17.03
C PHE A 233 -10.87 10.43 15.99
N ILE A 234 -11.99 10.45 15.26
CA ILE A 234 -12.24 11.44 14.21
C ILE A 234 -13.27 12.49 14.58
N GLY A 235 -13.87 12.39 15.81
CA GLY A 235 -14.94 13.26 16.30
C GLY A 235 -16.32 12.92 15.75
N ASP A 236 -17.39 13.35 16.43
CA ASP A 236 -18.79 12.91 16.24
C ASP A 236 -19.39 13.09 14.85
N ALA A 237 -18.74 13.81 13.95
CA ALA A 237 -19.31 14.17 12.65
C ALA A 237 -19.31 13.04 11.60
N ALA A 238 -18.57 11.93 11.83
CA ALA A 238 -18.38 10.88 10.83
C ALA A 238 -19.16 9.59 11.08
N ALA A 239 -19.88 9.49 12.19
CA ALA A 239 -20.61 8.26 12.58
C ALA A 239 -21.85 7.94 11.72
N SER A 240 -22.24 8.81 10.77
CA SER A 240 -23.56 8.72 10.11
C SER A 240 -23.54 8.20 8.66
N GLY A 241 -22.42 7.75 8.11
CA GLY A 241 -22.35 7.52 6.67
C GLY A 241 -21.98 6.14 6.13
N HIS A 242 -21.20 5.35 6.86
CA HIS A 242 -20.58 4.17 6.24
C HIS A 242 -20.70 2.93 7.14
N ALA A 243 -21.90 2.36 7.21
CA ALA A 243 -22.01 0.96 7.58
C ALA A 243 -21.30 0.14 6.49
N ALA A 244 -20.22 -0.57 6.86
CA ALA A 244 -19.66 -1.59 6.00
C ALA A 244 -20.80 -2.48 5.52
N PRO A 245 -20.81 -2.95 4.24
CA PRO A 245 -21.75 -3.99 3.87
C PRO A 245 -21.56 -5.13 4.88
N ALA A 246 -22.60 -5.41 5.67
CA ALA A 246 -22.59 -6.50 6.61
C ALA A 246 -22.21 -7.73 5.80
N ALA A 247 -21.03 -8.28 6.08
CA ALA A 247 -20.68 -9.60 5.62
C ALA A 247 -21.85 -10.49 6.13
N ALA A 248 -22.70 -10.94 5.20
CA ALA A 248 -23.75 -11.85 5.53
C ALA A 248 -23.05 -13.09 6.09
N HIS A 249 -23.07 -13.20 7.42
CA HIS A 249 -22.79 -14.45 8.09
C HIS A 249 -23.86 -15.44 7.62
N ALA A 250 -23.57 -16.13 6.55
CA ALA A 250 -24.21 -17.39 6.28
C ALA A 250 -23.69 -18.34 7.35
N GLU A 251 -24.38 -18.38 8.48
CA GLU A 251 -24.34 -19.50 9.40
C GLU A 251 -24.84 -20.73 8.65
N GLN A 252 -23.95 -21.37 7.93
CA GLN A 252 -24.10 -22.77 7.60
C GLN A 252 -23.58 -23.55 8.81
N HIS A 253 -24.51 -23.85 9.70
CA HIS A 253 -24.38 -24.98 10.62
C HIS A 253 -24.07 -26.23 9.77
N ALA A 254 -22.78 -26.56 9.67
CA ALA A 254 -22.39 -27.88 9.27
C ALA A 254 -22.70 -28.80 10.46
N GLU A 255 -23.72 -29.60 10.33
CA GLU A 255 -23.95 -30.75 11.20
C GLU A 255 -22.65 -31.56 11.30
N PRO A 256 -22.27 -32.03 12.51
CA PRO A 256 -21.08 -32.87 12.64
C PRO A 256 -21.35 -34.20 11.94
N ALA A 257 -20.64 -34.45 10.85
CA ALA A 257 -20.63 -35.77 10.20
C ALA A 257 -20.14 -36.78 11.23
N THR A 258 -21.01 -37.74 11.55
CA THR A 258 -20.73 -38.88 12.41
C THR A 258 -19.48 -39.59 11.92
N ALA A 259 -18.45 -39.63 12.77
CA ALA A 259 -17.21 -40.35 12.51
C ALA A 259 -17.52 -41.85 12.42
N GLU A 260 -17.52 -42.38 11.21
CA GLU A 260 -17.50 -43.82 10.95
C GLU A 260 -16.11 -44.36 11.33
N LYS A 261 -16.12 -45.29 12.28
CA LYS A 261 -14.98 -45.97 12.86
C LYS A 261 -14.27 -46.78 11.77
N ALA A 262 -13.23 -46.29 11.17
CA ALA A 262 -12.32 -47.11 10.38
C ALA A 262 -11.43 -47.93 11.31
N ALA A 263 -11.44 -49.25 11.14
CA ALA A 263 -10.65 -50.22 11.87
C ALA A 263 -9.15 -50.07 11.55
N PRO A 264 -8.23 -50.37 12.50
CA PRO A 264 -6.80 -50.19 12.31
C PRO A 264 -6.24 -51.22 11.28
N ALA A 265 -5.60 -50.73 10.25
CA ALA A 265 -4.82 -51.56 9.34
C ALA A 265 -3.52 -52.01 10.04
N LYS A 266 -3.26 -53.32 9.95
CA LYS A 266 -2.13 -54.01 10.57
C LYS A 266 -0.79 -53.54 9.99
N ASP A 267 0.17 -53.47 10.89
CA ASP A 267 1.60 -53.26 10.69
C ASP A 267 2.19 -54.02 9.52
N ALA A 268 2.84 -53.30 8.61
CA ALA A 268 3.86 -53.85 7.73
C ALA A 268 5.20 -53.26 8.17
N HIS A 269 5.97 -54.05 8.91
CA HIS A 269 7.37 -53.80 9.23
C HIS A 269 8.19 -53.71 7.94
N ALA A 270 8.73 -52.51 7.66
CA ALA A 270 9.84 -52.39 6.72
C ALA A 270 11.12 -52.22 7.55
N GLU A 271 12.03 -53.19 7.40
CA GLU A 271 13.38 -53.22 7.97
C GLU A 271 14.21 -52.00 7.51
N PRO A 272 15.04 -51.42 8.36
CA PRO A 272 15.95 -50.34 7.95
C PRO A 272 17.13 -50.93 7.14
N ALA A 273 17.29 -50.44 5.91
CA ALA A 273 18.46 -50.73 5.07
C ALA A 273 19.75 -50.22 5.76
N LYS A 274 20.72 -51.11 5.91
CA LYS A 274 22.08 -50.85 6.42
C LYS A 274 22.76 -49.80 5.54
N ALA A 275 23.18 -48.70 6.14
CA ALA A 275 24.10 -47.73 5.57
C ALA A 275 25.48 -48.38 5.40
N GLU A 276 25.91 -48.57 4.16
CA GLU A 276 27.26 -49.02 3.79
C GLU A 276 28.22 -47.81 3.93
N LYS A 277 29.28 -48.02 4.73
CA LYS A 277 30.37 -47.07 4.91
C LYS A 277 31.19 -46.92 3.64
N ALA A 278 31.08 -45.78 2.95
CA ALA A 278 32.05 -45.41 1.92
C ALA A 278 33.34 -44.91 2.60
N ALA A 279 34.48 -45.51 2.22
CA ALA A 279 35.81 -45.16 2.65
C ALA A 279 36.28 -43.80 2.09
N PRO A 280 37.17 -43.04 2.78
CA PRO A 280 37.63 -41.76 2.32
C PRO A 280 38.56 -41.87 1.12
N ALA A 281 38.28 -41.13 0.05
CA ALA A 281 39.19 -40.99 -1.09
C ALA A 281 40.36 -40.08 -0.72
N LYS A 282 41.55 -40.53 -1.07
CA LYS A 282 42.86 -39.92 -0.84
C LYS A 282 42.99 -38.60 -1.61
N ASP A 283 43.63 -37.65 -1.01
CA ASP A 283 44.12 -36.37 -1.50
C ASP A 283 44.83 -36.50 -2.87
N ALA A 284 44.39 -35.73 -3.83
CA ALA A 284 45.15 -35.35 -5.02
C ALA A 284 45.46 -33.84 -4.92
N HIS A 285 46.69 -33.53 -4.54
CA HIS A 285 47.28 -32.20 -4.64
C HIS A 285 47.24 -31.73 -6.12
N ALA A 286 46.47 -30.68 -6.41
CA ALA A 286 46.63 -29.91 -7.63
C ALA A 286 47.34 -28.59 -7.26
N GLU A 287 48.51 -28.40 -7.88
CA GLU A 287 49.32 -27.18 -7.79
C GLU A 287 48.55 -25.94 -8.25
N PRO A 288 48.75 -24.75 -7.63
CA PRO A 288 48.10 -23.54 -8.08
C PRO A 288 48.75 -23.02 -9.38
N ALA A 289 47.98 -22.91 -10.45
CA ALA A 289 48.38 -22.26 -11.68
C ALA A 289 48.67 -20.77 -11.42
N LYS A 290 49.83 -20.27 -11.87
CA LYS A 290 50.28 -18.90 -11.82
C LYS A 290 49.26 -17.98 -12.50
N ALA A 291 48.75 -17.00 -11.75
CA ALA A 291 47.97 -15.91 -12.29
C ALA A 291 48.88 -14.99 -13.13
N GLU A 292 48.62 -14.97 -14.42
CA GLU A 292 49.17 -14.01 -15.35
C GLU A 292 48.52 -12.65 -15.16
N LYS A 293 49.32 -11.63 -14.92
CA LYS A 293 48.88 -10.23 -14.72
C LYS A 293 48.28 -9.68 -16.01
N ALA A 294 46.95 -9.61 -16.09
CA ALA A 294 46.30 -8.78 -17.10
C ALA A 294 46.41 -7.28 -16.69
N ALA A 295 46.89 -6.45 -17.61
CA ALA A 295 47.00 -5.01 -17.44
C ALA A 295 45.61 -4.35 -17.34
N PRO A 296 45.50 -3.20 -16.64
CA PRO A 296 44.20 -2.55 -16.45
C PRO A 296 43.68 -1.97 -17.76
N ALA A 297 42.49 -2.35 -18.18
CA ALA A 297 41.76 -1.70 -19.25
C ALA A 297 41.32 -0.32 -18.77
N LYS A 298 41.66 0.70 -19.56
CA LYS A 298 41.33 2.10 -19.32
C LYS A 298 39.82 2.28 -19.37
N ASP A 299 39.35 3.02 -18.39
CA ASP A 299 37.98 3.48 -18.20
C ASP A 299 37.41 4.12 -19.48
N ALA A 300 36.31 3.54 -19.94
CA ALA A 300 35.36 4.21 -20.80
C ALA A 300 34.05 4.41 -19.97
N HIS A 301 34.10 5.42 -19.08
CA HIS A 301 32.87 5.99 -18.55
C HIS A 301 32.18 6.74 -19.68
N ALA A 302 31.26 6.09 -20.36
CA ALA A 302 30.21 6.76 -21.08
C ALA A 302 29.22 7.29 -20.03
N ALA A 303 29.36 8.56 -19.69
CA ALA A 303 28.38 9.30 -18.91
C ALA A 303 27.06 9.28 -19.68
N ALA A 304 26.10 8.54 -19.18
CA ALA A 304 24.69 8.69 -19.56
C ALA A 304 24.26 10.07 -19.06
N GLN A 305 24.20 11.03 -19.98
CA GLN A 305 23.60 12.33 -19.74
C GLN A 305 22.08 12.08 -19.51
N GLU A 306 21.63 12.33 -18.29
CA GLU A 306 20.21 12.52 -18.01
C GLU A 306 19.68 13.68 -18.88
N PRO A 307 18.52 13.52 -19.56
CA PRO A 307 17.88 14.66 -20.19
C PRO A 307 17.36 15.58 -19.08
N SER A 308 17.97 16.76 -18.96
CA SER A 308 17.50 17.82 -18.09
C SER A 308 16.05 18.20 -18.46
N SER A 309 15.09 17.72 -17.70
CA SER A 309 13.73 18.18 -17.72
C SER A 309 13.65 19.53 -17.02
N GLY A 310 13.71 20.59 -17.74
CA GLY A 310 13.57 21.89 -17.09
C GLY A 310 13.75 23.03 -18.05
N GLY A 311 12.71 23.70 -18.41
CA GLY A 311 12.83 25.04 -18.97
C GLY A 311 12.10 25.33 -20.26
N PHE A 312 11.62 24.36 -21.00
CA PHE A 312 10.93 24.67 -22.28
C PHE A 312 9.51 25.20 -22.11
N GLY A 313 8.79 24.82 -21.03
CA GLY A 313 7.39 25.26 -20.83
C GLY A 313 7.25 26.74 -20.49
N PHE A 314 8.11 27.26 -19.61
CA PHE A 314 7.99 28.64 -19.12
C PHE A 314 8.42 29.66 -20.18
N PHE A 315 9.52 29.40 -20.89
CA PHE A 315 9.96 30.26 -21.98
C PHE A 315 9.02 30.26 -23.19
N SER A 316 8.46 29.10 -23.56
CA SER A 316 7.45 29.01 -24.61
C SER A 316 6.18 29.79 -24.26
N PHE A 317 5.76 29.75 -22.99
CA PHE A 317 4.61 30.52 -22.52
C PHE A 317 4.85 32.02 -22.56
N ILE A 318 6.03 32.49 -22.16
CA ILE A 318 6.41 33.90 -22.22
C ILE A 318 6.43 34.38 -23.68
N ILE A 319 7.03 33.61 -24.61
CA ILE A 319 7.07 33.94 -26.04
C ILE A 319 5.66 34.00 -26.62
N PHE A 320 4.78 33.07 -26.25
CA PHE A 320 3.39 33.06 -26.70
C PHE A 320 2.61 34.28 -26.21
N VAL A 321 2.80 34.68 -24.96
CA VAL A 321 2.18 35.89 -24.38
C VAL A 321 2.69 37.15 -25.06
N LEU A 322 4.01 37.24 -25.35
CA LEU A 322 4.60 38.38 -26.04
C LEU A 322 4.12 38.51 -27.50
N LEU A 323 3.91 37.36 -28.18
CA LEU A 323 3.32 37.33 -29.53
C LEU A 323 1.85 37.77 -29.55
N LEU A 324 1.07 37.37 -28.53
CA LEU A 324 -0.31 37.83 -28.35
C LEU A 324 -0.40 39.32 -28.09
N ILE A 325 0.48 39.87 -27.24
CA ILE A 325 0.57 41.34 -26.99
C ILE A 325 0.98 42.10 -28.27
N GLY A 326 1.94 41.56 -29.00
CA GLY A 326 2.36 42.11 -30.29
C GLY A 326 1.21 42.13 -31.32
N ALA A 327 0.41 41.06 -31.41
CA ALA A 327 -0.72 40.98 -32.32
C ALA A 327 -1.86 41.97 -31.95
N VAL A 328 -2.09 42.18 -30.65
CA VAL A 328 -3.07 43.16 -30.17
C VAL A 328 -2.62 44.60 -30.50
N ILE A 329 -1.35 44.92 -30.34
CA ILE A 329 -0.81 46.25 -30.66
C ILE A 329 -0.89 46.51 -32.16
N VAL A 330 -0.66 45.51 -33.01
CA VAL A 330 -0.75 45.65 -34.48
C VAL A 330 -2.23 45.82 -34.92
N LEU A 331 -3.17 45.10 -34.29
CA LEU A 331 -4.60 45.24 -34.55
C LEU A 331 -5.12 46.60 -34.10
N ASP A 332 -4.66 47.13 -32.97
CA ASP A 332 -5.10 48.42 -32.45
C ASP A 332 -4.60 49.57 -33.38
N LYS A 333 -3.37 49.44 -33.95
CA LYS A 333 -2.85 50.39 -34.95
C LYS A 333 -3.61 50.35 -36.27
N LYS A 334 -4.09 49.18 -36.71
CA LYS A 334 -4.89 49.07 -37.95
C LYS A 334 -6.30 49.57 -37.79
N VAL A 335 -6.90 49.44 -36.60
CA VAL A 335 -8.28 49.88 -36.32
C VAL A 335 -8.36 51.37 -36.04
N LEU A 336 -7.28 51.98 -35.44
CA LEU A 336 -7.24 53.39 -35.10
C LEU A 336 -6.72 54.31 -36.20
N ASN A 337 -6.17 53.80 -37.31
CA ASN A 337 -5.67 54.63 -38.40
C ASN A 337 -5.87 53.95 -39.78
N PRO A 338 -7.12 53.93 -40.30
CA PRO A 338 -7.44 53.26 -41.58
C PRO A 338 -6.96 54.06 -42.84
N ASP A 339 -6.50 55.31 -42.69
CA ASP A 339 -6.26 56.21 -43.82
C ASP A 339 -4.77 56.56 -44.06
N LYS A 340 -3.85 55.69 -43.68
CA LYS A 340 -2.44 55.84 -44.10
C LYS A 340 -1.93 54.53 -44.72
N ASN A 341 -2.22 54.42 -46.01
CA ASN A 341 -1.44 53.67 -46.96
C ASN A 341 -0.52 54.61 -47.69
#